data_e81f041522a1433ddb85934054f2ba51
#
_entry.id   e81f041522a1433ddb85934054f2ba51
#
_cell.length_a   1.000
_cell.length_b   1.000
_cell.length_c   1.000
_cell.angle_alpha   90.00
_cell.angle_beta   90.00
_cell.angle_gamma   90.00
#
_symmetry.space_group_name_H-M   'P 1'
#
loop_
_entity.id
_entity.type
_entity.pdbx_description
1 polymer ?
#
loop_
_entity_poly.entity_id
_entity_poly.type
_entity_poly.pdbx_seq_one_letter_code
_entity_poly.pdbx_strand_id
1 'polypeptide(L)'
;MDKRNYKTLPTPLLLSLGLHRDTGELRLTDCNRSSKPPKSVAMGRMHSKGKGISASALPYKRTPPSWLKISPQDVDDNICKFAKKGLTPSQIGVILRDSHGIAQVRAVTGNQILRILKAHGLAPEIPEDLYHLIKKAVAIRKHLERNRKDKDSKFRLILVESRIHRLARYYKKTKKLAPVWKYESSTASTLVA
;
A
#
# COMPACT_ATOMS: atom_id res chain seq x y z
N MET A 1 -28.60 43.75 -14.81
CA MET A 1 -29.90 43.50 -14.19
C MET A 1 -29.97 41.96 -14.03
N ASP A 2 -29.83 41.32 -12.88
CA ASP A 2 -30.47 41.50 -11.61
C ASP A 2 -29.65 40.80 -10.48
N LYS A 3 -29.42 41.44 -9.46
CA LYS A 3 -29.45 41.42 -7.99
C LYS A 3 -29.44 40.04 -7.26
N ARG A 4 -28.35 39.84 -6.63
CA ARG A 4 -28.00 39.33 -5.30
C ARG A 4 -29.15 39.09 -4.30
N ASN A 5 -29.12 37.94 -3.61
CA ASN A 5 -29.75 37.79 -2.32
C ASN A 5 -28.79 37.03 -1.36
N TYR A 6 -28.20 37.83 -0.46
CA TYR A 6 -27.55 37.33 0.74
C TYR A 6 -28.63 37.16 1.83
N LYS A 7 -28.89 35.98 2.31
CA LYS A 7 -29.69 35.74 3.52
C LYS A 7 -28.79 35.78 4.75
N THR A 8 -29.06 36.80 5.57
CA THR A 8 -28.53 37.05 6.92
C THR A 8 -28.87 35.95 7.91
N LEU A 9 -27.88 35.56 8.69
CA LEU A 9 -28.01 34.70 9.87
C LEU A 9 -28.49 35.54 11.08
N PRO A 10 -29.35 34.99 11.95
CA PRO A 10 -29.74 35.63 13.20
C PRO A 10 -28.73 35.35 14.32
N THR A 11 -28.45 36.41 15.07
CA THR A 11 -27.68 36.46 16.33
C THR A 11 -28.41 35.72 17.48
N PRO A 12 -27.69 35.05 18.38
CA PRO A 12 -28.31 34.48 19.56
C PRO A 12 -28.44 35.48 20.73
N LEU A 13 -29.56 35.38 21.40
CA LEU A 13 -29.99 36.09 22.59
C LEU A 13 -29.11 35.79 23.82
N LEU A 14 -28.74 36.87 24.52
CA LEU A 14 -28.23 36.90 25.90
C LEU A 14 -29.34 36.52 26.88
N LEU A 15 -29.06 35.58 27.79
CA LEU A 15 -29.82 35.40 29.01
C LEU A 15 -28.85 35.22 30.21
N SER A 16 -28.83 36.23 30.98
CA SER A 16 -28.65 36.55 32.40
C SER A 16 -28.24 35.47 33.40
N LEU A 17 -27.13 35.79 34.06
CA LEU A 17 -26.86 35.87 35.51
C LEU A 17 -27.54 34.88 36.46
N GLY A 18 -26.72 34.02 37.06
CA GLY A 18 -26.92 33.40 38.34
C GLY A 18 -25.59 33.39 39.09
N LEU A 19 -25.34 34.41 39.96
CA LEU A 19 -24.23 34.42 40.90
C LEU A 19 -24.52 33.38 42.00
N HIS A 20 -23.64 32.39 42.12
CA HIS A 20 -23.43 31.69 43.38
C HIS A 20 -21.96 31.80 43.77
N ARG A 21 -21.70 32.57 44.83
CA ARG A 21 -20.41 32.61 45.52
C ARG A 21 -20.35 31.39 46.43
N ASP A 22 -19.40 30.50 46.13
CA ASP A 22 -18.87 29.60 47.13
C ASP A 22 -17.35 29.69 47.09
N THR A 23 -16.83 30.10 48.23
CA THR A 23 -15.43 30.18 48.59
C THR A 23 -14.89 28.76 48.70
N GLY A 24 -14.18 28.29 47.70
CA GLY A 24 -13.50 26.98 47.70
C GLY A 24 -12.11 27.12 47.09
N GLU A 25 -11.12 26.91 47.90
CA GLU A 25 -9.70 26.88 47.67
C GLU A 25 -9.36 26.21 46.29
N LEU A 26 -8.79 26.99 45.38
CA LEU A 26 -8.20 26.47 44.14
C LEU A 26 -6.89 25.74 44.49
N ARG A 27 -7.00 24.44 44.77
CA ARG A 27 -5.82 23.58 44.71
C ARG A 27 -5.40 23.49 43.25
N LEU A 28 -4.26 24.09 42.93
CA LEU A 28 -3.53 23.86 41.70
C LEU A 28 -3.11 22.38 41.68
N THR A 29 -3.97 21.53 41.14
CA THR A 29 -3.61 20.16 40.86
C THR A 29 -2.79 20.13 39.56
N ASP A 30 -1.57 19.70 39.72
CA ASP A 30 -0.54 19.45 38.72
C ASP A 30 -1.05 19.03 37.36
N CYS A 31 -1.07 19.95 36.41
CA CYS A 31 -1.19 19.67 34.98
C CYS A 31 0.15 19.21 34.39
N ASN A 32 0.89 18.37 35.10
CA ASN A 32 2.12 17.78 34.56
C ASN A 32 1.98 16.26 34.47
N ARG A 33 0.86 15.80 33.88
CA ARG A 33 0.77 14.45 33.38
C ARG A 33 1.43 14.46 31.99
N SER A 34 2.75 14.33 31.96
CA SER A 34 3.48 14.00 30.75
C SER A 34 2.85 12.73 30.15
N SER A 35 1.94 12.91 29.21
CA SER A 35 1.44 11.83 28.39
C SER A 35 2.61 11.28 27.60
N LYS A 36 3.29 10.27 28.15
CA LYS A 36 4.24 9.48 27.36
C LYS A 36 3.51 9.07 26.10
N PRO A 37 4.06 9.36 24.90
CA PRO A 37 3.43 8.92 23.67
C PRO A 37 3.19 7.42 23.78
N PRO A 38 2.03 6.90 23.30
CA PRO A 38 1.74 5.49 23.39
C PRO A 38 2.92 4.73 22.79
N LYS A 39 3.55 3.86 23.57
CA LYS A 39 4.63 3.01 23.09
C LYS A 39 4.06 2.31 21.86
N SER A 40 4.59 2.64 20.68
CA SER A 40 4.24 1.94 19.45
C SER A 40 4.49 0.46 19.73
N VAL A 41 3.41 -0.31 19.84
CA VAL A 41 3.51 -1.76 20.01
C VAL A 41 4.19 -2.26 18.75
N ALA A 42 5.49 -2.55 18.86
CA ALA A 42 6.28 -3.06 17.76
C ALA A 42 5.72 -4.44 17.41
N MET A 43 4.82 -4.48 16.44
CA MET A 43 4.18 -5.71 15.97
C MET A 43 5.25 -6.58 15.32
N GLY A 44 5.39 -7.82 15.79
CA GLY A 44 6.22 -8.83 15.16
C GLY A 44 5.74 -9.18 13.76
N ARG A 45 6.56 -9.86 12.98
CA ARG A 45 6.16 -10.39 11.66
C ARG A 45 5.07 -11.43 11.82
N MET A 46 4.20 -11.58 10.82
CA MET A 46 2.99 -12.42 10.88
C MET A 46 3.28 -13.90 11.22
N HIS A 47 4.41 -14.45 10.78
CA HIS A 47 4.79 -15.86 10.95
C HIS A 47 6.19 -16.05 11.55
N SER A 48 6.73 -15.03 12.22
CA SER A 48 8.01 -15.11 12.91
C SER A 48 8.06 -14.14 14.08
N LYS A 49 8.97 -14.39 15.01
CA LYS A 49 9.24 -13.50 16.15
C LYS A 49 10.06 -12.26 15.74
N GLY A 50 10.53 -12.19 14.50
CA GLY A 50 11.36 -11.11 14.00
C GLY A 50 10.62 -9.79 13.96
N LYS A 51 11.33 -8.71 14.26
CA LYS A 51 10.85 -7.31 14.21
C LYS A 51 11.67 -6.48 13.21
N GLY A 52 12.32 -7.14 12.25
CA GLY A 52 13.17 -6.48 11.27
C GLY A 52 12.42 -5.40 10.48
N ILE A 53 13.09 -4.27 10.27
CA ILE A 53 12.65 -3.17 9.43
C ILE A 53 13.60 -3.13 8.24
N SER A 54 13.08 -3.44 7.06
CA SER A 54 13.81 -3.27 5.80
C SER A 54 12.99 -2.34 4.92
N ALA A 55 13.55 -1.20 4.59
CA ALA A 55 12.93 -0.20 3.76
C ALA A 55 13.98 0.58 2.97
N SER A 56 13.59 1.09 1.81
CA SER A 56 14.44 1.98 1.04
C SER A 56 14.56 3.34 1.73
N ALA A 57 15.77 3.89 1.79
CA ALA A 57 15.99 5.26 2.22
C ALA A 57 15.70 6.20 1.04
N LEU A 58 14.46 6.69 0.96
CA LEU A 58 14.09 7.65 -0.08
C LEU A 58 14.56 9.05 0.30
N PRO A 59 15.08 9.86 -0.66
CA PRO A 59 15.49 11.23 -0.38
C PRO A 59 14.26 12.08 0.00
N TYR A 60 14.48 13.08 0.85
CA TYR A 60 13.43 14.03 1.22
C TYR A 60 12.92 14.84 0.02
N LYS A 61 13.82 15.26 -0.85
CA LYS A 61 13.52 15.99 -2.09
C LYS A 61 12.86 15.04 -3.11
N ARG A 62 11.67 15.38 -3.57
CA ARG A 62 10.88 14.57 -4.51
C ARG A 62 11.00 15.00 -5.97
N THR A 63 11.85 15.99 -6.26
CA THR A 63 12.14 16.43 -7.63
C THR A 63 13.21 15.55 -8.27
N PRO A 64 13.17 15.32 -9.58
CA PRO A 64 14.24 14.59 -10.27
C PRO A 64 15.56 15.34 -10.16
N PRO A 65 16.71 14.65 -10.24
CA PRO A 65 18.02 15.30 -10.25
C PRO A 65 18.19 16.13 -11.52
N SER A 66 18.98 17.21 -11.45
CA SER A 66 19.18 18.16 -12.55
C SER A 66 19.87 17.56 -13.79
N TRP A 67 20.62 16.48 -13.61
CA TRP A 67 21.30 15.76 -14.71
C TRP A 67 20.33 14.89 -15.54
N LEU A 68 19.17 14.54 -15.01
CA LEU A 68 18.16 13.72 -15.69
C LEU A 68 17.34 14.60 -16.64
N LYS A 69 17.60 14.51 -17.94
CA LYS A 69 16.93 15.32 -18.99
C LYS A 69 15.90 14.49 -19.80
N ILE A 70 15.32 13.46 -19.21
CA ILE A 70 14.35 12.58 -19.87
C ILE A 70 12.94 13.20 -19.74
N SER A 71 12.18 13.22 -20.85
CA SER A 71 10.80 13.72 -20.83
C SER A 71 9.87 12.75 -20.08
N PRO A 72 8.82 13.23 -19.41
CA PRO A 72 7.83 12.34 -18.78
C PRO A 72 7.15 11.41 -19.78
N GLN A 73 6.91 11.87 -21.00
CA GLN A 73 6.26 11.11 -22.06
C GLN A 73 7.14 9.91 -22.51
N ASP A 74 8.44 10.12 -22.70
CA ASP A 74 9.37 9.03 -23.04
C ASP A 74 9.42 7.95 -21.99
N VAL A 75 9.28 8.35 -20.71
CA VAL A 75 9.21 7.39 -19.59
C VAL A 75 7.93 6.56 -19.65
N ASP A 76 6.79 7.20 -19.93
CA ASP A 76 5.50 6.51 -20.05
C ASP A 76 5.51 5.54 -21.24
N ASP A 77 6.08 5.94 -22.39
CA ASP A 77 6.22 5.07 -23.57
C ASP A 77 7.12 3.86 -23.28
N ASN A 78 8.22 4.06 -22.58
CA ASN A 78 9.11 2.97 -22.18
C ASN A 78 8.42 2.01 -21.22
N ILE A 79 7.63 2.51 -20.26
CA ILE A 79 6.84 1.68 -19.37
C ILE A 79 5.85 0.82 -20.16
N CYS A 80 5.15 1.40 -21.14
CA CYS A 80 4.21 0.67 -22.00
C CYS A 80 4.93 -0.39 -22.85
N LYS A 81 6.10 -0.08 -23.39
CA LYS A 81 6.93 -1.05 -24.15
C LYS A 81 7.33 -2.25 -23.29
N PHE A 82 7.79 -2.00 -22.06
CA PHE A 82 8.18 -3.07 -21.13
C PHE A 82 6.98 -3.89 -20.64
N ALA A 83 5.83 -3.27 -20.39
CA ALA A 83 4.61 -3.98 -20.04
C ALA A 83 4.12 -4.91 -21.14
N LYS A 84 4.20 -4.48 -22.42
CA LYS A 84 3.89 -5.33 -23.59
C LYS A 84 4.82 -6.53 -23.71
N LYS A 85 6.04 -6.47 -23.16
CA LYS A 85 6.96 -7.61 -23.06
C LYS A 85 6.63 -8.57 -21.92
N GLY A 86 5.57 -8.32 -21.15
CA GLY A 86 5.14 -9.15 -20.03
C GLY A 86 5.87 -8.89 -18.70
N LEU A 87 6.59 -7.78 -18.58
CA LEU A 87 7.29 -7.44 -17.34
C LEU A 87 6.32 -6.89 -16.30
N THR A 88 6.55 -7.26 -15.04
CA THR A 88 5.75 -6.76 -13.92
C THR A 88 6.10 -5.30 -13.58
N PRO A 89 5.19 -4.53 -12.96
CA PRO A 89 5.45 -3.13 -12.60
C PRO A 89 6.73 -2.94 -11.75
N SER A 90 7.03 -3.88 -10.85
CA SER A 90 8.26 -3.84 -10.04
C SER A 90 9.51 -4.08 -10.89
N GLN A 91 9.46 -5.04 -11.83
CA GLN A 91 10.57 -5.31 -12.75
C GLN A 91 10.82 -4.13 -13.68
N ILE A 92 9.78 -3.50 -14.21
CA ILE A 92 9.88 -2.28 -15.01
C ILE A 92 10.61 -1.19 -14.21
N GLY A 93 10.26 -1.00 -12.95
CA GLY A 93 10.93 -0.03 -12.08
C GLY A 93 12.42 -0.31 -11.88
N VAL A 94 12.81 -1.58 -11.77
CA VAL A 94 14.23 -2.00 -11.67
C VAL A 94 14.98 -1.70 -12.97
N ILE A 95 14.41 -2.01 -14.13
CA ILE A 95 15.04 -1.75 -15.43
C ILE A 95 15.20 -0.25 -15.66
N LEU A 96 14.19 0.56 -15.35
CA LEU A 96 14.28 2.02 -15.48
C LEU A 96 15.34 2.60 -14.54
N ARG A 97 15.50 2.06 -13.35
CA ARG A 97 16.54 2.47 -12.40
C ARG A 97 17.94 2.10 -12.90
N ASP A 98 18.13 0.88 -13.36
CA ASP A 98 19.46 0.31 -13.64
C ASP A 98 19.96 0.65 -15.06
N SER A 99 19.05 0.70 -16.06
CA SER A 99 19.42 0.93 -17.46
C SER A 99 19.19 2.38 -17.93
N HIS A 100 18.19 3.06 -17.37
CA HIS A 100 17.82 4.41 -17.80
C HIS A 100 18.17 5.50 -16.76
N GLY A 101 18.71 5.13 -15.60
CA GLY A 101 19.10 6.07 -14.55
C GLY A 101 17.92 6.78 -13.85
N ILE A 102 16.70 6.28 -14.00
CA ILE A 102 15.49 6.87 -13.40
C ILE A 102 15.29 6.26 -12.03
N ALA A 103 15.80 6.91 -10.99
CA ALA A 103 15.72 6.39 -9.61
C ALA A 103 14.27 6.19 -9.14
N GLN A 104 13.39 7.16 -9.44
CA GLN A 104 11.97 7.14 -9.05
C GLN A 104 11.12 7.68 -10.21
N VAL A 105 10.31 6.83 -10.83
CA VAL A 105 9.38 7.22 -11.89
C VAL A 105 8.42 8.31 -11.42
N ARG A 106 7.94 8.19 -10.16
CA ARG A 106 7.03 9.17 -9.58
C ARG A 106 7.62 10.58 -9.49
N ALA A 107 8.92 10.72 -9.37
CA ALA A 107 9.58 12.04 -9.34
C ALA A 107 9.56 12.73 -10.71
N VAL A 108 9.54 11.96 -11.80
CA VAL A 108 9.56 12.46 -13.18
C VAL A 108 8.15 12.67 -13.73
N THR A 109 7.29 11.64 -13.63
CA THR A 109 5.94 11.63 -14.23
C THR A 109 4.84 12.07 -13.26
N GLY A 110 5.13 12.21 -11.96
CA GLY A 110 4.13 12.45 -10.91
C GLY A 110 3.30 11.22 -10.54
N ASN A 111 3.27 10.19 -11.36
CA ASN A 111 2.46 8.99 -11.21
C ASN A 111 3.30 7.74 -10.86
N GLN A 112 2.66 6.76 -10.26
CA GLN A 112 3.25 5.43 -10.06
C GLN A 112 3.09 4.59 -11.34
N ILE A 113 4.02 3.69 -11.62
CA ILE A 113 4.02 2.80 -12.79
C ILE A 113 2.69 2.09 -12.98
N LEU A 114 2.13 1.50 -11.93
CA LEU A 114 0.83 0.81 -12.01
C LEU A 114 -0.31 1.76 -12.40
N ARG A 115 -0.27 3.03 -12.01
CA ARG A 115 -1.29 4.02 -12.38
C ARG A 115 -1.20 4.37 -13.86
N ILE A 116 0.01 4.50 -14.39
CA ILE A 116 0.29 4.72 -15.81
C ILE A 116 -0.24 3.53 -16.62
N LEU A 117 0.11 2.30 -16.20
CA LEU A 117 -0.38 1.07 -16.86
C LEU A 117 -1.90 0.94 -16.85
N LYS A 118 -2.56 1.38 -15.79
CA LYS A 118 -4.03 1.42 -15.74
C LYS A 118 -4.63 2.42 -16.72
N ALA A 119 -4.02 3.59 -16.88
CA ALA A 119 -4.46 4.59 -17.83
C ALA A 119 -4.37 4.07 -19.28
N HIS A 120 -3.35 3.26 -19.56
CA HIS A 120 -3.14 2.63 -20.89
C HIS A 120 -3.83 1.27 -21.06
N GLY A 121 -4.58 0.78 -20.07
CA GLY A 121 -5.26 -0.53 -20.15
C GLY A 121 -4.33 -1.76 -20.11
N LEU A 122 -3.05 -1.57 -19.74
CA LEU A 122 -2.04 -2.63 -19.68
C LEU A 122 -1.81 -3.16 -18.24
N ALA A 123 -2.70 -2.85 -17.33
CA ALA A 123 -2.57 -3.30 -15.94
C ALA A 123 -2.90 -4.79 -15.80
N PRO A 124 -2.15 -5.55 -14.97
CA PRO A 124 -2.47 -6.94 -14.70
C PRO A 124 -3.78 -7.07 -13.92
N GLU A 125 -4.57 -8.11 -14.22
CA GLU A 125 -5.83 -8.40 -13.54
C GLU A 125 -5.63 -8.73 -12.05
N ILE A 126 -4.61 -9.52 -11.78
CA ILE A 126 -4.25 -9.92 -10.42
C ILE A 126 -3.14 -8.99 -9.92
N PRO A 127 -3.26 -8.40 -8.72
CA PRO A 127 -2.19 -7.62 -8.12
C PRO A 127 -0.88 -8.41 -8.03
N GLU A 128 0.24 -7.77 -8.37
CA GLU A 128 1.57 -8.39 -8.44
C GLU A 128 1.95 -9.15 -7.16
N ASP A 129 1.66 -8.57 -5.99
CA ASP A 129 1.96 -9.19 -4.68
C ASP A 129 1.25 -10.54 -4.55
N LEU A 130 -0.02 -10.59 -4.93
CA LEU A 130 -0.85 -11.79 -4.86
C LEU A 130 -0.35 -12.83 -5.88
N TYR A 131 -0.03 -12.39 -7.08
CA TYR A 131 0.54 -13.24 -8.12
C TYR A 131 1.83 -13.94 -7.68
N HIS A 132 2.77 -13.20 -7.09
CA HIS A 132 4.02 -13.78 -6.61
C HIS A 132 3.83 -14.76 -5.44
N LEU A 133 2.85 -14.51 -4.56
CA LEU A 133 2.52 -15.47 -3.50
C LEU A 133 1.91 -16.76 -4.08
N ILE A 134 1.03 -16.65 -5.08
CA ILE A 134 0.45 -17.81 -5.76
C ILE A 134 1.54 -18.59 -6.49
N LYS A 135 2.43 -17.92 -7.22
CA LYS A 135 3.59 -18.53 -7.88
C LYS A 135 4.45 -19.31 -6.88
N LYS A 136 4.69 -18.73 -5.72
CA LYS A 136 5.44 -19.40 -4.65
C LYS A 136 4.70 -20.62 -4.10
N ALA A 137 3.40 -20.54 -3.91
CA ALA A 137 2.59 -21.68 -3.47
C ALA A 137 2.61 -22.84 -4.47
N VAL A 138 2.47 -22.54 -5.76
CA VAL A 138 2.56 -23.53 -6.85
C VAL A 138 3.94 -24.20 -6.88
N ALA A 139 5.02 -23.42 -6.75
CA ALA A 139 6.37 -23.97 -6.71
C ALA A 139 6.59 -24.92 -5.51
N ILE A 140 6.08 -24.57 -4.33
CA ILE A 140 6.17 -25.45 -3.14
C ILE A 140 5.33 -26.72 -3.35
N ARG A 141 4.13 -26.63 -3.93
CA ARG A 141 3.31 -27.82 -4.25
C ARG A 141 4.00 -28.75 -5.22
N LYS A 142 4.59 -28.22 -6.29
CA LYS A 142 5.37 -28.99 -7.24
C LYS A 142 6.58 -29.67 -6.60
N HIS A 143 7.22 -29.03 -5.61
CA HIS A 143 8.26 -29.67 -4.80
C HIS A 143 7.71 -30.81 -3.95
N LEU A 144 6.56 -30.61 -3.28
CA LEU A 144 5.95 -31.62 -2.42
C LEU A 144 5.40 -32.85 -3.18
N GLU A 145 5.05 -32.71 -4.46
CA GLU A 145 4.70 -33.84 -5.31
C GLU A 145 5.85 -34.85 -5.43
N ARG A 146 7.08 -34.33 -5.52
CA ARG A 146 8.30 -35.16 -5.58
C ARG A 146 8.77 -35.57 -4.19
N ASN A 147 8.68 -34.70 -3.20
CA ASN A 147 9.23 -34.86 -1.86
C ASN A 147 8.12 -34.91 -0.79
N ARG A 148 7.26 -35.93 -0.82
CA ARG A 148 6.08 -36.06 0.06
C ARG A 148 6.43 -36.15 1.57
N LYS A 149 7.66 -36.54 1.92
CA LYS A 149 8.13 -36.67 3.31
C LYS A 149 8.60 -35.34 3.90
N ASP A 150 8.73 -34.26 3.10
CA ASP A 150 9.21 -32.95 3.56
C ASP A 150 8.13 -32.26 4.39
N LYS A 151 8.23 -32.37 5.71
CA LYS A 151 7.29 -31.77 6.67
C LYS A 151 7.47 -30.25 6.76
N ASP A 152 8.71 -29.74 6.61
CA ASP A 152 9.00 -28.29 6.69
C ASP A 152 8.38 -27.54 5.51
N SER A 153 8.55 -28.05 4.30
CA SER A 153 7.91 -27.45 3.11
C SER A 153 6.37 -27.50 3.18
N LYS A 154 5.81 -28.60 3.74
CA LYS A 154 4.37 -28.68 3.99
C LYS A 154 3.89 -27.59 4.97
N PHE A 155 4.63 -27.37 6.04
CA PHE A 155 4.35 -26.30 7.00
C PHE A 155 4.46 -24.92 6.33
N ARG A 156 5.51 -24.67 5.54
CA ARG A 156 5.70 -23.41 4.80
C ARG A 156 4.59 -23.16 3.78
N LEU A 157 4.06 -24.19 3.13
CA LEU A 157 2.91 -24.07 2.22
C LEU A 157 1.71 -23.47 2.96
N ILE A 158 1.36 -24.00 4.13
CA ILE A 158 0.24 -23.50 4.94
C ILE A 158 0.43 -22.02 5.29
N LEU A 159 1.67 -21.61 5.63
CA LEU A 159 1.97 -20.20 5.92
C LEU A 159 1.80 -19.30 4.69
N VAL A 160 2.19 -19.75 3.50
CA VAL A 160 2.03 -19.00 2.25
C VAL A 160 0.54 -18.90 1.88
N GLU A 161 -0.21 -19.98 1.95
CA GLU A 161 -1.64 -20.00 1.66
C GLU A 161 -2.43 -19.07 2.61
N SER A 162 -2.07 -19.06 3.90
CA SER A 162 -2.69 -18.12 4.85
C SER A 162 -2.43 -16.65 4.49
N ARG A 163 -1.26 -16.31 3.94
CA ARG A 163 -0.96 -14.95 3.43
C ARG A 163 -1.79 -14.63 2.19
N ILE A 164 -1.93 -15.58 1.26
CA ILE A 164 -2.78 -15.42 0.06
C ILE A 164 -4.21 -15.08 0.48
N HIS A 165 -4.81 -15.84 1.38
CA HIS A 165 -6.17 -15.59 1.85
C HIS A 165 -6.34 -14.24 2.57
N ARG A 166 -5.35 -13.81 3.35
CA ARG A 166 -5.38 -12.50 4.02
C ARG A 166 -5.28 -11.35 3.02
N LEU A 167 -4.37 -11.47 2.04
CA LEU A 167 -4.18 -10.46 1.01
C LEU A 167 -5.39 -10.37 0.07
N ALA A 168 -5.98 -11.52 -0.30
CA ALA A 168 -7.19 -11.57 -1.10
C ALA A 168 -8.36 -10.85 -0.42
N ARG A 169 -8.55 -11.04 0.90
CA ARG A 169 -9.57 -10.30 1.67
C ARG A 169 -9.35 -8.79 1.62
N TYR A 170 -8.11 -8.34 1.73
CA TYR A 170 -7.77 -6.93 1.62
C TYR A 170 -8.11 -6.37 0.24
N TYR A 171 -7.72 -7.06 -0.84
CA TYR A 171 -8.00 -6.61 -2.20
C TYR A 171 -9.50 -6.65 -2.57
N LYS A 172 -10.27 -7.58 -2.02
CA LYS A 172 -11.73 -7.57 -2.12
C LYS A 172 -12.35 -6.36 -1.42
N LYS A 173 -11.89 -6.06 -0.18
CA LYS A 173 -12.36 -4.89 0.57
C LYS A 173 -12.02 -3.58 -0.16
N THR A 174 -10.87 -3.50 -0.82
CA THR A 174 -10.45 -2.32 -1.60
C THR A 174 -10.97 -2.30 -3.04
N LYS A 175 -11.85 -3.24 -3.41
CA LYS A 175 -12.45 -3.36 -4.75
C LYS A 175 -11.43 -3.49 -5.89
N LYS A 176 -10.22 -3.96 -5.61
CA LYS A 176 -9.18 -4.24 -6.61
C LYS A 176 -9.29 -5.65 -7.18
N LEU A 177 -10.03 -6.51 -6.52
CA LEU A 177 -10.27 -7.88 -6.91
C LEU A 177 -11.78 -8.14 -6.85
N ALA A 178 -12.30 -8.97 -7.75
CA ALA A 178 -13.71 -9.34 -7.77
C ALA A 178 -14.15 -9.97 -6.43
N PRO A 179 -15.33 -9.65 -5.90
CA PRO A 179 -15.80 -10.18 -4.61
C PRO A 179 -15.96 -11.71 -4.62
N VAL A 180 -16.25 -12.29 -5.77
CA VAL A 180 -16.42 -13.74 -5.97
C VAL A 180 -15.08 -14.47 -6.05
N TRP A 181 -13.97 -13.79 -6.33
CA TRP A 181 -12.66 -14.42 -6.51
C TRP A 181 -12.26 -15.23 -5.28
N LYS A 182 -11.87 -16.48 -5.46
CA LYS A 182 -11.36 -17.36 -4.42
C LYS A 182 -10.03 -17.98 -4.88
N TYR A 183 -9.11 -18.16 -3.93
CA TYR A 183 -7.91 -18.94 -4.19
C TYR A 183 -8.25 -20.42 -4.04
N GLU A 184 -8.06 -21.17 -5.10
CA GLU A 184 -8.18 -22.62 -5.12
C GLU A 184 -6.82 -23.22 -5.49
N SER A 185 -6.41 -24.18 -4.71
CA SER A 185 -5.09 -24.76 -4.88
C SER A 185 -4.95 -25.66 -6.12
N SER A 186 -6.05 -26.22 -6.59
CA SER A 186 -6.13 -27.05 -7.81
C SER A 186 -5.95 -26.21 -9.09
N THR A 187 -6.57 -25.03 -9.13
CA THR A 187 -6.53 -24.13 -10.29
C THR A 187 -5.42 -23.08 -10.21
N ALA A 188 -4.65 -23.07 -9.11
CA ALA A 188 -3.59 -22.09 -8.91
C ALA A 188 -2.49 -22.12 -9.98
N SER A 189 -2.24 -23.29 -10.57
CA SER A 189 -1.26 -23.45 -11.66
C SER A 189 -1.65 -22.69 -12.93
N THR A 190 -2.95 -22.65 -13.28
CA THR A 190 -3.42 -21.94 -14.48
C THR A 190 -3.35 -20.42 -14.33
N LEU A 191 -3.44 -19.91 -13.09
CA LEU A 191 -3.30 -18.46 -12.82
C LEU A 191 -1.86 -17.95 -12.97
N VAL A 192 -0.88 -18.85 -13.01
CA VAL A 192 0.56 -18.53 -12.97
C VAL A 192 1.30 -19.06 -14.20
N ALA A 193 0.59 -19.75 -15.07
CA ALA A 193 1.14 -20.27 -16.33
C ALA A 193 1.65 -19.17 -17.25
#